data_d7b0751be144a7be86350ae35e7056d3
#
_entry.id   d7b0751be144a7be86350ae35e7056d3
#
_cell.length_a   1.000
_cell.length_b   1.000
_cell.length_c   1.000
_cell.angle_alpha   90.00
_cell.angle_beta   90.00
_cell.angle_gamma   90.00
#
_symmetry.space_group_name_H-M   'P 1'
#
loop_
_entity.id
_entity.type
_entity.pdbx_description
1 polymer ?
#
loop_
_entity_poly.entity_id
_entity_poly.type
_entity_poly.pdbx_seq_one_letter_code
_entity_poly.pdbx_strand_id
1 'polypeptide(L)'
;METTKTYQRRKMLFVLLLLIFLLAVLLARMWYIMVNRSQHYKERADDLHERERVIKAERGIIYDRNGVALATNQSVCTISAIHNQITDPEAVIQVLSETLELDEETVRKRVEKVSSIERIRSNVPKETGDLIRSYKLAGVMVDEDYSRYYPFDALAAKTIGFTGGDNQGIIGLEVMYDDYLQGEEGRILTVTDVRGIEVENSAETRVDPVMGESLHLSLDYNIQSYVTQVAEKVMKQKEAKSVSVILMNPQDGEIYAMVNVPEFNLNEPFTLIESITDDGGVNTQDLLNQMWRNGCINDTYEPGSTFKIITATSALEKNVVTLNDTFSCPGFRIVADRKIRCHKTGGHGSETFTQGFMNSCNPVFMDVGARVGIEGLYEYFERLGLFEKTGVDLPGEATSIMHKIENVGAVELATISFGQSFQITPLQLLRAVSAVINGGNLVTPHLGMYTT
;
A
#
# COMPACT_ATOMS: atom_id res chain seq x y z
N MET A 1 -90.42 9.08 38.68
CA MET A 1 -89.40 7.98 38.65
C MET A 1 -89.04 7.50 37.22
N GLU A 2 -89.72 7.85 36.18
CA GLU A 2 -89.49 7.44 34.79
C GLU A 2 -88.40 8.27 34.08
N THR A 3 -88.22 9.52 34.43
CA THR A 3 -87.24 10.42 33.80
C THR A 3 -85.72 10.02 34.07
N THR A 4 -85.49 9.41 35.21
CA THR A 4 -84.15 8.95 35.61
C THR A 4 -83.71 7.70 34.88
N LYS A 5 -84.56 6.77 34.54
CA LYS A 5 -84.27 5.55 33.77
C LYS A 5 -83.95 5.87 32.31
N THR A 6 -84.64 6.86 31.73
CA THR A 6 -84.43 7.28 30.33
C THR A 6 -83.07 8.01 30.20
N TYR A 7 -82.65 8.79 31.17
CA TYR A 7 -81.38 9.48 31.23
C TYR A 7 -80.17 8.50 31.37
N GLN A 8 -80.33 7.49 32.23
CA GLN A 8 -79.32 6.44 32.37
C GLN A 8 -79.17 5.59 31.10
N ARG A 9 -80.29 5.24 30.44
CA ARG A 9 -80.26 4.53 29.14
C ARG A 9 -79.60 5.34 28.06
N ARG A 10 -79.78 6.65 27.98
CA ARG A 10 -79.08 7.54 27.02
C ARG A 10 -77.56 7.61 27.30
N LYS A 11 -77.16 7.66 28.57
CA LYS A 11 -75.71 7.60 28.92
C LYS A 11 -75.12 6.27 28.59
N MET A 12 -75.77 5.16 28.86
CA MET A 12 -75.31 3.83 28.48
C MET A 12 -75.21 3.69 26.94
N LEU A 13 -76.12 4.23 26.20
CA LEU A 13 -76.12 4.21 24.74
C LEU A 13 -74.98 5.08 24.18
N PHE A 14 -74.74 6.23 24.80
CA PHE A 14 -73.57 7.07 24.43
C PHE A 14 -72.28 6.39 24.71
N VAL A 15 -72.12 5.74 25.87
CA VAL A 15 -70.89 4.98 26.19
C VAL A 15 -70.70 3.80 25.23
N LEU A 16 -71.80 3.10 24.88
CA LEU A 16 -71.73 2.00 23.89
C LEU A 16 -71.31 2.50 22.50
N LEU A 17 -71.89 3.61 22.04
CA LEU A 17 -71.56 4.21 20.76
C LEU A 17 -70.07 4.71 20.74
N LEU A 18 -69.58 5.27 21.84
CA LEU A 18 -68.19 5.67 22.00
C LEU A 18 -67.26 4.46 21.92
N LEU A 19 -67.61 3.35 22.60
CA LEU A 19 -66.81 2.10 22.52
C LEU A 19 -66.79 1.51 21.11
N ILE A 20 -67.95 1.49 20.42
CA ILE A 20 -68.04 1.04 19.03
C ILE A 20 -67.20 1.93 18.11
N PHE A 21 -67.18 3.25 18.30
CA PHE A 21 -66.41 4.20 17.56
C PHE A 21 -64.88 3.97 17.78
N LEU A 22 -64.45 3.79 19.03
CA LEU A 22 -63.10 3.48 19.37
C LEU A 22 -62.61 2.15 18.75
N LEU A 23 -63.48 1.13 18.79
CA LEU A 23 -63.21 -0.16 18.15
C LEU A 23 -63.07 -0.02 16.62
N ALA A 24 -63.99 0.76 16.00
CA ALA A 24 -63.94 1.02 14.57
C ALA A 24 -62.62 1.76 14.15
N VAL A 25 -62.19 2.75 14.97
CA VAL A 25 -60.89 3.45 14.76
C VAL A 25 -59.71 2.50 14.89
N LEU A 26 -59.72 1.60 15.88
CA LEU A 26 -58.69 0.58 16.05
C LEU A 26 -58.64 -0.38 14.86
N LEU A 27 -59.79 -0.87 14.40
CA LEU A 27 -59.85 -1.77 13.23
C LEU A 27 -59.41 -1.05 11.95
N ALA A 28 -59.80 0.19 11.75
CA ALA A 28 -59.38 1.00 10.62
C ALA A 28 -57.84 1.23 10.66
N ARG A 29 -57.30 1.47 11.87
CA ARG A 29 -55.84 1.61 12.06
C ARG A 29 -55.06 0.31 11.79
N MET A 30 -55.59 -0.82 12.28
CA MET A 30 -55.02 -2.13 11.97
C MET A 30 -55.06 -2.43 10.47
N TRP A 31 -56.20 -2.18 9.84
CA TRP A 31 -56.34 -2.35 8.38
C TRP A 31 -55.36 -1.47 7.61
N TYR A 32 -55.23 -0.19 8.00
CA TYR A 32 -54.24 0.72 7.39
C TYR A 32 -52.80 0.21 7.51
N ILE A 33 -52.40 -0.31 8.67
CA ILE A 33 -51.07 -0.87 8.92
C ILE A 33 -50.89 -2.14 8.09
N MET A 34 -51.86 -3.05 8.06
CA MET A 34 -51.78 -4.34 7.38
C MET A 34 -51.79 -4.20 5.85
N VAL A 35 -52.45 -3.20 5.27
CA VAL A 35 -52.57 -3.03 3.82
C VAL A 35 -51.57 -1.99 3.29
N ASN A 36 -51.57 -0.79 3.85
CA ASN A 36 -50.80 0.33 3.30
C ASN A 36 -49.36 0.38 3.79
N ARG A 37 -49.06 -0.18 4.96
CA ARG A 37 -47.68 -0.22 5.52
C ARG A 37 -47.10 -1.63 5.68
N SER A 38 -47.79 -2.62 5.14
CA SER A 38 -47.33 -4.03 5.22
C SER A 38 -45.92 -4.20 4.70
N GLN A 39 -45.59 -3.64 3.54
CA GLN A 39 -44.28 -3.76 2.93
C GLN A 39 -43.20 -3.09 3.76
N HIS A 40 -43.44 -1.90 4.27
CA HIS A 40 -42.50 -1.19 5.14
C HIS A 40 -42.22 -1.93 6.46
N TYR A 41 -43.22 -2.60 7.05
CA TYR A 41 -43.00 -3.37 8.26
C TYR A 41 -42.40 -4.75 7.97
N LYS A 42 -42.66 -5.32 6.79
CA LYS A 42 -41.95 -6.51 6.31
C LYS A 42 -40.46 -6.24 6.12
N GLU A 43 -40.11 -5.19 5.36
CA GLU A 43 -38.72 -4.79 5.15
C GLU A 43 -38.02 -4.54 6.49
N ARG A 44 -38.66 -3.84 7.44
CA ARG A 44 -38.06 -3.67 8.77
C ARG A 44 -37.97 -4.94 9.62
N ALA A 45 -38.88 -5.88 9.43
CA ALA A 45 -38.79 -7.18 10.11
C ALA A 45 -37.70 -8.05 9.50
N ASP A 46 -37.58 -8.03 8.18
CA ASP A 46 -36.52 -8.73 7.45
C ASP A 46 -35.15 -8.15 7.83
N ASP A 47 -34.97 -6.82 7.87
CA ASP A 47 -33.76 -6.15 8.36
C ASP A 47 -33.42 -6.50 9.83
N LEU A 48 -34.37 -6.78 10.67
CA LEU A 48 -34.19 -7.15 12.08
C LEU A 48 -33.92 -8.65 12.28
N HIS A 49 -34.34 -9.48 11.31
CA HIS A 49 -34.24 -10.93 11.38
C HIS A 49 -33.18 -11.51 10.43
N GLU A 50 -32.72 -10.72 9.46
CA GLU A 50 -31.61 -11.11 8.59
C GLU A 50 -30.27 -10.74 9.23
N ARG A 51 -29.41 -11.72 9.34
CA ARG A 51 -28.02 -11.53 9.76
C ARG A 51 -27.13 -11.73 8.53
N GLU A 52 -26.49 -10.65 8.14
CA GLU A 52 -25.48 -10.69 7.07
C GLU A 52 -24.11 -11.00 7.67
N ARG A 53 -23.47 -12.03 7.14
CA ARG A 53 -22.06 -12.36 7.41
C ARG A 53 -21.27 -12.21 6.12
N VAL A 54 -20.22 -11.42 6.15
CA VAL A 54 -19.32 -11.24 5.02
C VAL A 54 -18.33 -12.41 4.99
N ILE A 55 -18.14 -12.99 3.81
CA ILE A 55 -17.09 -13.97 3.53
C ILE A 55 -16.01 -13.24 2.75
N LYS A 56 -14.81 -13.12 3.30
CA LYS A 56 -13.70 -12.50 2.58
C LYS A 56 -13.33 -13.30 1.35
N ALA A 57 -13.05 -12.59 0.25
CA ALA A 57 -12.46 -13.20 -0.93
C ALA A 57 -10.99 -13.55 -0.71
N GLU A 58 -10.52 -14.60 -1.35
CA GLU A 58 -9.08 -14.80 -1.50
C GLU A 58 -8.49 -13.70 -2.36
N ARG A 59 -7.42 -13.07 -1.88
CA ARG A 59 -6.71 -12.05 -2.62
C ARG A 59 -5.91 -12.67 -3.77
N GLY A 60 -5.87 -12.03 -4.94
CA GLY A 60 -5.07 -12.48 -6.07
C GLY A 60 -3.60 -12.69 -5.69
N ILE A 61 -2.96 -13.68 -6.29
CA ILE A 61 -1.56 -14.02 -6.02
C ILE A 61 -0.65 -13.06 -6.80
N ILE A 62 0.47 -12.65 -6.21
CA ILE A 62 1.49 -11.88 -6.92
C ILE A 62 2.61 -12.84 -7.32
N TYR A 63 2.84 -12.96 -8.63
CA TYR A 63 3.86 -13.80 -9.21
C TYR A 63 5.04 -12.99 -9.75
N ASP A 64 6.23 -13.54 -9.67
CA ASP A 64 7.37 -13.05 -10.45
C ASP A 64 7.19 -13.39 -11.96
N ARG A 65 8.11 -12.93 -12.80
CA ARG A 65 8.09 -13.21 -14.25
C ARG A 65 8.15 -14.70 -14.63
N ASN A 66 8.61 -15.56 -13.72
CA ASN A 66 8.78 -17.01 -13.93
C ASN A 66 7.67 -17.83 -13.27
N GLY A 67 6.68 -17.19 -12.66
CA GLY A 67 5.55 -17.85 -11.99
C GLY A 67 5.86 -18.23 -10.53
N VAL A 68 6.90 -17.70 -9.91
CA VAL A 68 7.17 -17.87 -8.48
C VAL A 68 6.24 -16.96 -7.69
N ALA A 69 5.45 -17.52 -6.78
CA ALA A 69 4.54 -16.75 -5.93
C ALA A 69 5.33 -15.94 -4.89
N LEU A 70 5.28 -14.61 -5.01
CA LEU A 70 5.91 -13.65 -4.08
C LEU A 70 4.97 -13.24 -2.94
N ALA A 71 3.67 -13.24 -3.19
CA ALA A 71 2.64 -13.03 -2.19
C ALA A 71 1.45 -13.97 -2.48
N THR A 72 0.97 -14.66 -1.46
CA THR A 72 -0.10 -15.66 -1.55
C THR A 72 -1.05 -15.52 -0.34
N ASN A 73 -2.00 -16.44 -0.20
CA ASN A 73 -2.93 -16.46 0.92
C ASN A 73 -2.67 -17.68 1.79
N GLN A 74 -2.82 -17.51 3.10
CA GLN A 74 -2.83 -18.57 4.08
C GLN A 74 -4.22 -18.68 4.68
N SER A 75 -4.78 -19.89 4.71
CA SER A 75 -6.06 -20.15 5.37
C SER A 75 -5.90 -20.00 6.89
N VAL A 76 -6.71 -19.13 7.47
CA VAL A 76 -6.76 -18.85 8.90
C VAL A 76 -8.21 -18.87 9.38
N CYS A 77 -8.43 -18.69 10.67
CA CYS A 77 -9.76 -18.57 11.24
C CYS A 77 -9.91 -17.24 12.00
N THR A 78 -11.12 -16.71 11.98
CA THR A 78 -11.56 -15.62 12.87
C THR A 78 -12.48 -16.19 13.92
N ILE A 79 -12.12 -15.98 15.20
CA ILE A 79 -12.90 -16.43 16.36
C ILE A 79 -13.76 -15.28 16.84
N SER A 80 -15.06 -15.52 16.95
CA SER A 80 -16.05 -14.53 17.42
C SER A 80 -16.95 -15.13 18.50
N ALA A 81 -17.49 -14.29 19.35
CA ALA A 81 -18.44 -14.66 20.39
C ALA A 81 -19.77 -13.95 20.17
N ILE A 82 -20.88 -14.71 20.35
CA ILE A 82 -22.26 -14.21 20.31
C ILE A 82 -22.81 -14.27 21.72
N HIS A 83 -22.79 -13.13 22.42
CA HIS A 83 -23.13 -13.07 23.85
C HIS A 83 -24.44 -13.78 24.21
N ASN A 84 -25.50 -13.56 23.43
CA ASN A 84 -26.84 -14.13 23.72
C ASN A 84 -26.93 -15.65 23.53
N GLN A 85 -25.94 -16.28 22.89
CA GLN A 85 -25.89 -17.73 22.65
C GLN A 85 -24.95 -18.45 23.62
N ILE A 86 -24.14 -17.72 24.40
CA ILE A 86 -23.23 -18.31 25.37
C ILE A 86 -24.03 -18.81 26.55
N THR A 87 -23.98 -20.12 26.82
CA THR A 87 -24.66 -20.76 27.93
C THR A 87 -23.78 -20.88 29.18
N ASP A 88 -22.46 -21.01 29.00
CA ASP A 88 -21.46 -21.11 30.07
C ASP A 88 -20.28 -20.16 29.74
N PRO A 89 -20.34 -18.90 30.21
CA PRO A 89 -19.30 -17.92 29.94
C PRO A 89 -17.92 -18.33 30.50
N GLU A 90 -17.86 -18.97 31.68
CA GLU A 90 -16.59 -19.35 32.30
C GLU A 90 -15.87 -20.43 31.49
N ALA A 91 -16.59 -21.45 31.02
CA ALA A 91 -16.01 -22.46 30.13
C ALA A 91 -15.51 -21.86 28.82
N VAL A 92 -16.23 -20.91 28.22
CA VAL A 92 -15.81 -20.21 27.00
C VAL A 92 -14.55 -19.39 27.26
N ILE A 93 -14.51 -18.62 28.35
CA ILE A 93 -13.36 -17.78 28.71
C ILE A 93 -12.12 -18.64 28.92
N GLN A 94 -12.24 -19.72 29.70
CA GLN A 94 -11.11 -20.61 30.00
C GLN A 94 -10.56 -21.23 28.71
N VAL A 95 -11.40 -21.85 27.88
CA VAL A 95 -10.95 -22.51 26.64
C VAL A 95 -10.34 -21.51 25.66
N LEU A 96 -10.95 -20.33 25.47
CA LEU A 96 -10.43 -19.34 24.53
C LEU A 96 -9.13 -18.71 25.03
N SER A 97 -8.99 -18.44 26.35
CA SER A 97 -7.75 -17.88 26.89
C SER A 97 -6.59 -18.89 26.78
N GLU A 98 -6.80 -20.16 27.13
CA GLU A 98 -5.79 -21.22 27.01
C GLU A 98 -5.40 -21.50 25.55
N THR A 99 -6.39 -21.65 24.66
CA THR A 99 -6.15 -22.06 23.25
C THR A 99 -5.58 -20.93 22.39
N LEU A 100 -5.98 -19.69 22.65
CA LEU A 100 -5.53 -18.52 21.90
C LEU A 100 -4.33 -17.81 22.55
N GLU A 101 -3.85 -18.29 23.71
CA GLU A 101 -2.78 -17.66 24.50
C GLU A 101 -3.08 -16.17 24.78
N LEU A 102 -4.33 -15.88 25.17
CA LEU A 102 -4.78 -14.54 25.52
C LEU A 102 -4.96 -14.39 27.01
N ASP A 103 -4.74 -13.19 27.51
CA ASP A 103 -5.05 -12.84 28.89
C ASP A 103 -6.55 -13.03 29.17
N GLU A 104 -6.85 -13.73 30.28
CA GLU A 104 -8.21 -14.08 30.69
C GLU A 104 -9.10 -12.85 30.84
N GLU A 105 -8.58 -11.75 31.40
CA GLU A 105 -9.34 -10.51 31.58
C GLU A 105 -9.75 -9.89 30.23
N THR A 106 -8.87 -9.96 29.26
CA THR A 106 -9.13 -9.50 27.88
C THR A 106 -10.21 -10.33 27.21
N VAL A 107 -10.14 -11.66 27.33
CA VAL A 107 -11.16 -12.57 26.77
C VAL A 107 -12.50 -12.35 27.48
N ARG A 108 -12.49 -12.28 28.82
CA ARG A 108 -13.70 -12.03 29.64
C ARG A 108 -14.40 -10.76 29.21
N LYS A 109 -13.68 -9.65 29.08
CA LYS A 109 -14.24 -8.36 28.66
C LYS A 109 -14.94 -8.43 27.30
N ARG A 110 -14.43 -9.25 26.36
CA ARG A 110 -15.02 -9.43 25.04
C ARG A 110 -16.21 -10.40 25.06
N VAL A 111 -16.10 -11.51 25.79
CA VAL A 111 -17.17 -12.53 25.92
C VAL A 111 -18.39 -11.98 26.67
N GLU A 112 -18.18 -11.19 27.72
CA GLU A 112 -19.26 -10.58 28.51
C GLU A 112 -19.86 -9.34 27.86
N LYS A 113 -19.25 -8.80 26.80
CA LYS A 113 -19.77 -7.63 26.08
C LYS A 113 -21.09 -7.97 25.39
N VAL A 114 -22.15 -7.25 25.75
CA VAL A 114 -23.48 -7.40 25.14
C VAL A 114 -23.43 -6.86 23.72
N SER A 115 -23.21 -7.72 22.77
CA SER A 115 -23.20 -7.41 21.34
C SER A 115 -23.76 -8.58 20.52
N SER A 116 -24.21 -8.30 19.30
CA SER A 116 -24.71 -9.33 18.37
C SER A 116 -23.61 -10.29 17.95
N ILE A 117 -22.39 -9.79 17.79
CA ILE A 117 -21.16 -10.54 17.56
C ILE A 117 -19.97 -9.70 18.04
N GLU A 118 -19.04 -10.33 18.74
CA GLU A 118 -17.80 -9.71 19.18
C GLU A 118 -16.61 -10.54 18.71
N ARG A 119 -15.71 -9.92 17.95
CA ARG A 119 -14.51 -10.58 17.45
C ARG A 119 -13.49 -10.75 18.59
N ILE A 120 -13.14 -11.99 18.89
CA ILE A 120 -12.15 -12.34 19.92
C ILE A 120 -10.72 -12.26 19.35
N ARG A 121 -10.46 -12.96 18.25
CA ARG A 121 -9.16 -12.96 17.58
C ARG A 121 -9.31 -13.30 16.09
N SER A 122 -8.60 -12.56 15.22
CA SER A 122 -8.44 -12.86 13.80
C SER A 122 -7.07 -13.51 13.55
N ASN A 123 -6.88 -14.03 12.35
CA ASN A 123 -5.63 -14.67 11.89
C ASN A 123 -5.17 -15.82 12.82
N VAL A 124 -6.13 -16.59 13.31
CA VAL A 124 -5.86 -17.79 14.11
C VAL A 124 -5.49 -18.94 13.15
N PRO A 125 -4.41 -19.70 13.40
CA PRO A 125 -4.07 -20.86 12.57
C PRO A 125 -5.25 -21.84 12.46
N LYS A 126 -5.42 -22.43 11.27
CA LYS A 126 -6.55 -23.33 10.98
C LYS A 126 -6.65 -24.47 11.99
N GLU A 127 -5.53 -25.06 12.38
CA GLU A 127 -5.45 -26.14 13.35
C GLU A 127 -6.02 -25.72 14.71
N THR A 128 -5.69 -24.50 15.16
CA THR A 128 -6.23 -23.91 16.42
C THR A 128 -7.72 -23.63 16.29
N GLY A 129 -8.16 -23.11 15.13
CA GLY A 129 -9.58 -22.90 14.83
C GLY A 129 -10.38 -24.21 14.86
N ASP A 130 -9.86 -25.26 14.25
CA ASP A 130 -10.48 -26.59 14.25
C ASP A 130 -10.51 -27.21 15.67
N LEU A 131 -9.48 -26.99 16.46
CA LEU A 131 -9.46 -27.38 17.86
C LEU A 131 -10.59 -26.67 18.64
N ILE A 132 -10.74 -25.36 18.52
CA ILE A 132 -11.82 -24.58 19.17
C ILE A 132 -13.19 -25.08 18.70
N ARG A 133 -13.36 -25.36 17.39
CA ARG A 133 -14.60 -25.91 16.83
C ARG A 133 -14.94 -27.26 17.43
N SER A 134 -13.94 -28.09 17.76
CA SER A 134 -14.13 -29.43 18.34
C SER A 134 -14.73 -29.40 19.77
N TYR A 135 -14.52 -28.31 20.53
CA TYR A 135 -15.12 -28.13 21.86
C TYR A 135 -16.62 -27.84 21.81
N LYS A 136 -17.18 -27.49 20.64
CA LYS A 136 -18.63 -27.23 20.43
C LYS A 136 -19.21 -26.24 21.43
N LEU A 137 -18.47 -25.16 21.73
CA LEU A 137 -18.90 -24.15 22.71
C LEU A 137 -20.07 -23.34 22.14
N ALA A 138 -21.20 -23.31 22.89
CA ALA A 138 -22.36 -22.52 22.49
C ALA A 138 -22.00 -21.02 22.45
N GLY A 139 -22.34 -20.36 21.34
CA GLY A 139 -22.08 -18.93 21.16
C GLY A 139 -20.64 -18.59 20.72
N VAL A 140 -19.79 -19.58 20.46
CA VAL A 140 -18.47 -19.38 19.86
C VAL A 140 -18.55 -19.75 18.39
N MET A 141 -18.20 -18.78 17.51
CA MET A 141 -18.11 -18.97 16.07
C MET A 141 -16.66 -19.04 15.65
N VAL A 142 -16.38 -19.93 14.70
CA VAL A 142 -15.08 -20.12 14.06
C VAL A 142 -15.30 -20.02 12.57
N ASP A 143 -15.09 -18.81 12.04
CA ASP A 143 -15.25 -18.53 10.61
C ASP A 143 -13.91 -18.74 9.90
N GLU A 144 -13.96 -19.38 8.72
CA GLU A 144 -12.79 -19.47 7.84
C GLU A 144 -12.49 -18.09 7.27
N ASP A 145 -11.22 -17.74 7.23
CA ASP A 145 -10.70 -16.46 6.78
C ASP A 145 -9.37 -16.67 6.03
N TYR A 146 -8.89 -15.66 5.35
CA TYR A 146 -7.62 -15.66 4.66
C TYR A 146 -6.74 -14.54 5.16
N SER A 147 -5.47 -14.85 5.40
CA SER A 147 -4.43 -13.87 5.71
C SER A 147 -3.41 -13.82 4.58
N ARG A 148 -2.96 -12.63 4.23
CA ARG A 148 -1.88 -12.47 3.26
C ARG A 148 -0.60 -13.08 3.80
N TYR A 149 0.12 -13.81 2.96
CA TYR A 149 1.37 -14.49 3.31
C TYR A 149 2.44 -14.26 2.25
N TYR A 150 3.63 -13.93 2.71
CA TYR A 150 4.79 -13.62 1.88
C TYR A 150 5.87 -14.69 2.10
N PRO A 151 6.01 -15.65 1.16
CA PRO A 151 6.88 -16.82 1.35
C PRO A 151 8.37 -16.51 1.54
N PHE A 152 8.78 -15.31 1.12
CA PHE A 152 10.18 -14.88 1.17
C PHE A 152 10.42 -13.75 2.16
N ASP A 153 9.57 -13.60 3.15
CA ASP A 153 9.65 -12.65 4.28
C ASP A 153 10.00 -11.22 3.86
N ALA A 154 11.28 -10.89 3.75
CA ALA A 154 11.77 -9.54 3.52
C ALA A 154 12.10 -9.23 2.05
N LEU A 155 11.98 -10.20 1.12
CA LEU A 155 12.39 -10.01 -0.27
C LEU A 155 11.52 -8.96 -0.98
N ALA A 156 12.14 -7.90 -1.48
CA ALA A 156 11.48 -6.79 -2.17
C ALA A 156 10.35 -6.14 -1.34
N ALA A 157 10.46 -6.12 0.00
CA ALA A 157 9.39 -5.72 0.90
C ALA A 157 8.83 -4.34 0.58
N LYS A 158 9.69 -3.36 0.31
CA LYS A 158 9.29 -1.98 0.00
C LYS A 158 8.70 -1.81 -1.40
N THR A 159 8.82 -2.84 -2.25
CA THR A 159 8.29 -2.86 -3.61
C THR A 159 6.98 -3.62 -3.66
N ILE A 160 6.93 -4.85 -3.13
CA ILE A 160 5.71 -5.66 -3.07
C ILE A 160 4.70 -4.97 -2.17
N GLY A 161 5.13 -4.54 -0.98
CA GLY A 161 4.23 -3.98 0.01
C GLY A 161 3.49 -5.04 0.80
N PHE A 162 2.54 -4.61 1.64
CA PHE A 162 1.76 -5.50 2.50
C PHE A 162 0.32 -5.04 2.63
N THR A 163 -0.54 -5.92 3.15
CA THR A 163 -1.96 -5.67 3.40
C THR A 163 -2.24 -5.40 4.87
N GLY A 164 -3.29 -4.63 5.14
CA GLY A 164 -3.86 -4.46 6.47
C GLY A 164 -4.72 -5.66 6.91
N GLY A 165 -5.26 -5.57 8.14
CA GLY A 165 -6.13 -6.61 8.70
C GLY A 165 -7.41 -6.88 7.93
N ASP A 166 -7.87 -5.92 7.16
CA ASP A 166 -9.08 -6.01 6.32
C ASP A 166 -8.76 -6.40 4.85
N ASN A 167 -7.57 -7.01 4.62
CA ASN A 167 -7.11 -7.44 3.30
C ASN A 167 -6.88 -6.32 2.27
N GLN A 168 -6.89 -5.06 2.70
CA GLN A 168 -6.62 -3.89 1.88
C GLN A 168 -5.11 -3.66 1.75
N GLY A 169 -4.62 -3.34 0.56
CA GLY A 169 -3.22 -2.95 0.34
C GLY A 169 -2.86 -1.66 1.07
N ILE A 170 -1.69 -1.61 1.71
CA ILE A 170 -1.22 -0.45 2.48
C ILE A 170 -0.11 0.29 1.77
N ILE A 171 0.90 -0.42 1.25
CA ILE A 171 2.01 0.16 0.50
C ILE A 171 2.37 -0.71 -0.72
N GLY A 172 3.26 -0.22 -1.58
CA GLY A 172 3.84 -0.98 -2.69
C GLY A 172 2.83 -1.39 -3.76
N LEU A 173 3.10 -2.52 -4.41
CA LEU A 173 2.22 -3.08 -5.44
C LEU A 173 0.88 -3.55 -4.85
N GLU A 174 0.86 -3.98 -3.58
CA GLU A 174 -0.36 -4.38 -2.89
C GLU A 174 -1.41 -3.26 -2.89
N VAL A 175 -1.02 -2.00 -2.65
CA VAL A 175 -1.96 -0.88 -2.70
C VAL A 175 -2.17 -0.37 -4.13
N MET A 176 -1.16 -0.45 -4.99
CA MET A 176 -1.27 0.06 -6.36
C MET A 176 -2.24 -0.76 -7.22
N TYR A 177 -2.26 -2.06 -6.98
CA TYR A 177 -3.13 -3.02 -7.69
C TYR A 177 -4.27 -3.56 -6.81
N ASP A 178 -4.65 -2.83 -5.74
CA ASP A 178 -5.65 -3.28 -4.77
C ASP A 178 -6.99 -3.64 -5.43
N ASP A 179 -7.46 -2.80 -6.36
CA ASP A 179 -8.72 -2.99 -7.09
C ASP A 179 -8.78 -4.33 -7.88
N TYR A 180 -7.64 -4.83 -8.34
CA TYR A 180 -7.55 -6.13 -9.03
C TYR A 180 -7.35 -7.29 -8.06
N LEU A 181 -6.51 -7.06 -7.04
CA LEU A 181 -6.09 -8.12 -6.12
C LEU A 181 -7.15 -8.47 -5.08
N GLN A 182 -7.99 -7.52 -4.64
CA GLN A 182 -8.88 -7.69 -3.48
C GLN A 182 -10.00 -8.71 -3.72
N GLY A 183 -10.50 -8.83 -4.96
CA GLY A 183 -11.66 -9.65 -5.29
C GLY A 183 -12.99 -9.09 -4.80
N GLU A 184 -14.05 -9.87 -4.89
CA GLU A 184 -15.40 -9.49 -4.45
C GLU A 184 -15.82 -10.33 -3.23
N GLU A 185 -16.21 -9.66 -2.16
CA GLU A 185 -16.66 -10.34 -0.93
C GLU A 185 -17.95 -11.12 -1.15
N GLY A 186 -18.01 -12.32 -0.60
CA GLY A 186 -19.22 -13.12 -0.50
C GLY A 186 -20.06 -12.73 0.71
N ARG A 187 -21.29 -13.23 0.78
CA ARG A 187 -22.24 -12.97 1.88
C ARG A 187 -23.04 -14.20 2.22
N ILE A 188 -23.30 -14.38 3.50
CA ILE A 188 -24.24 -15.35 4.03
C ILE A 188 -25.34 -14.57 4.73
N LEU A 189 -26.57 -14.70 4.22
CA LEU A 189 -27.78 -14.17 4.85
C LEU A 189 -28.45 -15.29 5.61
N THR A 190 -28.49 -15.21 6.93
CA THR A 190 -29.19 -16.15 7.81
C THR A 190 -30.35 -15.45 8.48
N VAL A 191 -31.48 -16.16 8.60
CA VAL A 191 -32.64 -15.65 9.34
C VAL A 191 -32.48 -15.96 10.83
N THR A 192 -32.55 -14.93 11.66
CA THR A 192 -32.47 -15.03 13.12
C THR A 192 -33.83 -14.78 13.79
N ASP A 193 -34.06 -15.37 14.96
CA ASP A 193 -35.19 -15.05 15.82
C ASP A 193 -35.00 -13.68 16.51
N VAL A 194 -36.02 -13.24 17.27
CA VAL A 194 -35.99 -11.97 18.03
C VAL A 194 -34.84 -11.89 19.04
N ARG A 195 -34.18 -13.00 19.35
CA ARG A 195 -33.04 -13.10 20.26
C ARG A 195 -31.72 -13.15 19.51
N GLY A 196 -31.73 -13.09 18.16
CA GLY A 196 -30.55 -13.19 17.32
C GLY A 196 -30.03 -14.62 17.17
N ILE A 197 -30.83 -15.64 17.49
CA ILE A 197 -30.47 -17.06 17.32
C ILE A 197 -30.90 -17.50 15.91
N GLU A 198 -30.03 -18.17 15.19
CA GLU A 198 -30.33 -18.70 13.86
C GLU A 198 -31.51 -19.68 13.92
N VAL A 199 -32.49 -19.50 13.05
CA VAL A 199 -33.69 -20.35 12.99
C VAL A 199 -33.29 -21.64 12.26
N GLU A 200 -33.33 -22.79 12.96
CA GLU A 200 -33.07 -24.11 12.35
C GLU A 200 -33.99 -24.32 11.12
N ASN A 201 -33.40 -24.70 10.01
CA ASN A 201 -34.05 -24.88 8.71
C ASN A 201 -34.59 -23.61 8.04
N SER A 202 -34.15 -22.41 8.41
CA SER A 202 -34.39 -21.23 7.57
C SER A 202 -33.57 -21.29 6.29
N ALA A 203 -34.09 -20.71 5.20
CA ALA A 203 -33.36 -20.65 3.94
C ALA A 203 -32.12 -19.76 4.13
N GLU A 204 -30.93 -20.34 4.05
CA GLU A 204 -29.67 -19.62 3.99
C GLU A 204 -29.41 -19.18 2.55
N THR A 205 -29.30 -17.87 2.32
CA THR A 205 -28.89 -17.35 1.02
C THR A 205 -27.40 -17.09 1.07
N ARG A 206 -26.64 -17.85 0.29
CA ARG A 206 -25.19 -17.73 0.19
C ARG A 206 -24.79 -17.17 -1.18
N VAL A 207 -24.01 -16.10 -1.17
CA VAL A 207 -23.30 -15.58 -2.33
C VAL A 207 -21.83 -15.87 -2.09
N ASP A 208 -21.24 -16.74 -2.92
CA ASP A 208 -19.84 -17.10 -2.77
C ASP A 208 -18.94 -15.91 -3.15
N PRO A 209 -17.79 -15.74 -2.48
CA PRO A 209 -16.81 -14.70 -2.82
C PRO A 209 -16.18 -15.00 -4.19
N VAL A 210 -15.78 -13.95 -4.90
CA VAL A 210 -15.00 -14.07 -6.14
C VAL A 210 -13.55 -13.71 -5.82
N MET A 211 -12.64 -14.66 -6.08
CA MET A 211 -11.20 -14.43 -5.88
C MET A 211 -10.70 -13.26 -6.71
N GLY A 212 -9.75 -12.48 -6.17
CA GLY A 212 -9.09 -11.40 -6.89
C GLY A 212 -8.21 -11.91 -8.04
N GLU A 213 -8.00 -11.05 -9.02
CA GLU A 213 -7.10 -11.34 -10.14
C GLU A 213 -5.65 -11.43 -9.65
N SER A 214 -4.91 -12.42 -10.17
CA SER A 214 -3.49 -12.56 -9.85
C SER A 214 -2.64 -11.64 -10.72
N LEU A 215 -1.63 -11.01 -10.11
CA LEU A 215 -0.72 -10.06 -10.75
C LEU A 215 0.60 -10.74 -11.13
N HIS A 216 1.00 -10.63 -12.39
CA HIS A 216 2.29 -11.10 -12.88
C HIS A 216 3.25 -9.93 -13.07
N LEU A 217 4.45 -10.03 -12.47
CA LEU A 217 5.46 -8.97 -12.46
C LEU A 217 6.59 -9.22 -13.45
N SER A 218 7.26 -8.15 -13.85
CA SER A 218 8.56 -8.19 -14.54
C SER A 218 9.72 -8.57 -13.62
N LEU A 219 9.53 -8.44 -12.30
CA LEU A 219 10.51 -8.78 -11.28
C LEU A 219 10.89 -10.25 -11.37
N ASP A 220 12.19 -10.55 -11.30
CA ASP A 220 12.77 -11.90 -11.32
C ASP A 220 13.27 -12.27 -9.92
N TYR A 221 12.69 -13.32 -9.32
CA TYR A 221 13.04 -13.78 -7.97
C TYR A 221 14.53 -14.06 -7.81
N ASN A 222 15.16 -14.72 -8.80
CA ASN A 222 16.57 -15.08 -8.70
C ASN A 222 17.48 -13.85 -8.78
N ILE A 223 17.16 -12.91 -9.69
CA ILE A 223 17.90 -11.65 -9.84
C ILE A 223 17.70 -10.80 -8.58
N GLN A 224 16.46 -10.63 -8.11
CA GLN A 224 16.14 -9.88 -6.90
C GLN A 224 16.89 -10.43 -5.69
N SER A 225 16.87 -11.74 -5.47
CA SER A 225 17.54 -12.40 -4.34
C SER A 225 19.05 -12.22 -4.40
N TYR A 226 19.65 -12.40 -5.58
CA TYR A 226 21.09 -12.22 -5.76
C TYR A 226 21.52 -10.78 -5.52
N VAL A 227 20.79 -9.81 -6.09
CA VAL A 227 21.09 -8.39 -5.94
C VAL A 227 20.91 -7.95 -4.49
N THR A 228 19.87 -8.46 -3.78
CA THR A 228 19.65 -8.22 -2.35
C THR A 228 20.86 -8.67 -1.52
N GLN A 229 21.34 -9.90 -1.71
CA GLN A 229 22.52 -10.42 -1.01
C GLN A 229 23.79 -9.58 -1.26
N VAL A 230 23.98 -9.12 -2.50
CA VAL A 230 25.10 -8.24 -2.86
C VAL A 230 24.95 -6.88 -2.19
N ALA A 231 23.76 -6.30 -2.19
CA ALA A 231 23.49 -5.01 -1.55
C ALA A 231 23.73 -5.06 -0.04
N GLU A 232 23.26 -6.10 0.64
CA GLU A 232 23.52 -6.34 2.07
C GLU A 232 25.01 -6.46 2.38
N LYS A 233 25.73 -7.22 1.56
CA LYS A 233 27.19 -7.34 1.69
C LYS A 233 27.89 -6.00 1.53
N VAL A 234 27.50 -5.20 0.53
CA VAL A 234 28.03 -3.85 0.31
C VAL A 234 27.70 -2.94 1.49
N MET A 235 26.44 -2.95 1.96
CA MET A 235 26.01 -2.17 3.10
C MET A 235 26.87 -2.45 4.32
N LYS A 236 27.09 -3.73 4.64
CA LYS A 236 27.93 -4.17 5.76
C LYS A 236 29.41 -3.80 5.58
N GLN A 237 29.99 -4.02 4.39
CA GLN A 237 31.39 -3.76 4.12
C GLN A 237 31.75 -2.27 4.09
N LYS A 238 30.79 -1.42 3.69
CA LYS A 238 30.97 0.03 3.57
C LYS A 238 30.40 0.80 4.77
N GLU A 239 29.84 0.10 5.75
CA GLU A 239 29.15 0.71 6.89
C GLU A 239 28.10 1.74 6.41
N ALA A 240 27.43 1.42 5.29
CA ALA A 240 26.43 2.30 4.71
C ALA A 240 25.10 2.19 5.50
N LYS A 241 24.39 3.31 5.62
CA LYS A 241 23.07 3.33 6.28
C LYS A 241 22.01 2.57 5.45
N SER A 242 22.13 2.65 4.14
CA SER A 242 21.24 1.97 3.19
C SER A 242 21.94 1.76 1.86
N VAL A 243 21.46 0.80 1.08
CA VAL A 243 21.87 0.58 -0.31
C VAL A 243 20.61 0.34 -1.13
N SER A 244 20.44 1.11 -2.21
CA SER A 244 19.37 0.91 -3.19
C SER A 244 19.96 0.48 -4.53
N VAL A 245 19.31 -0.49 -5.19
CA VAL A 245 19.72 -0.99 -6.50
C VAL A 245 18.48 -1.19 -7.37
N ILE A 246 18.52 -0.69 -8.60
CA ILE A 246 17.48 -0.90 -9.61
C ILE A 246 18.12 -1.57 -10.82
N LEU A 247 17.55 -2.66 -11.27
CA LEU A 247 17.91 -3.33 -12.51
C LEU A 247 16.72 -3.27 -13.47
N MET A 248 16.87 -2.55 -14.58
CA MET A 248 15.79 -2.28 -15.53
C MET A 248 16.25 -2.59 -16.95
N ASN A 249 15.37 -3.12 -17.78
CA ASN A 249 15.61 -3.24 -19.21
C ASN A 249 15.46 -1.86 -19.87
N PRO A 250 16.49 -1.32 -20.52
CA PRO A 250 16.41 0.00 -21.12
C PRO A 250 15.51 0.05 -22.37
N GLN A 251 15.13 -1.09 -22.96
CA GLN A 251 14.36 -1.13 -24.21
C GLN A 251 12.85 -0.93 -23.99
N ASP A 252 12.33 -1.44 -22.86
CA ASP A 252 10.88 -1.49 -22.56
C ASP A 252 10.52 -0.88 -21.20
N GLY A 253 11.47 -0.78 -20.26
CA GLY A 253 11.22 -0.27 -18.91
C GLY A 253 10.87 -1.35 -17.88
N GLU A 254 10.88 -2.65 -18.23
CA GLU A 254 10.68 -3.73 -17.28
C GLU A 254 11.73 -3.69 -16.15
N ILE A 255 11.27 -3.70 -14.89
CA ILE A 255 12.13 -3.72 -13.71
C ILE A 255 12.32 -5.16 -13.26
N TYR A 256 13.53 -5.68 -13.40
CA TYR A 256 13.89 -7.05 -13.01
C TYR A 256 14.23 -7.20 -11.54
N ALA A 257 14.75 -6.12 -10.93
CA ALA A 257 15.01 -6.05 -9.50
C ALA A 257 14.92 -4.61 -9.00
N MET A 258 14.35 -4.44 -7.81
CA MET A 258 14.30 -3.18 -7.08
C MET A 258 14.58 -3.48 -5.60
N VAL A 259 15.79 -3.17 -5.15
CA VAL A 259 16.32 -3.53 -3.83
C VAL A 259 16.54 -2.29 -2.99
N ASN A 260 16.16 -2.38 -1.73
CA ASN A 260 16.28 -1.31 -0.73
C ASN A 260 16.68 -1.88 0.63
N VAL A 261 17.96 -2.14 0.85
CA VAL A 261 18.41 -2.65 2.15
C VAL A 261 18.76 -1.53 3.13
N PRO A 262 18.41 -1.67 4.42
CA PRO A 262 17.75 -2.82 5.05
C PRO A 262 16.27 -2.93 4.70
N GLU A 263 15.80 -4.15 4.47
CA GLU A 263 14.39 -4.49 4.27
C GLU A 263 13.73 -4.86 5.60
N PHE A 264 12.39 -4.97 5.63
CA PHE A 264 11.61 -5.42 6.78
C PHE A 264 10.83 -6.71 6.44
N ASN A 265 10.38 -7.45 7.46
CA ASN A 265 9.57 -8.65 7.24
C ASN A 265 8.14 -8.28 6.85
N LEU A 266 7.70 -8.69 5.67
CA LEU A 266 6.34 -8.47 5.15
C LEU A 266 5.25 -9.18 5.96
N ASN A 267 5.58 -10.28 6.63
CA ASN A 267 4.65 -10.98 7.52
C ASN A 267 4.51 -10.31 8.90
N GLU A 268 5.45 -9.40 9.24
CA GLU A 268 5.45 -8.62 10.48
C GLU A 268 5.72 -7.12 10.22
N PRO A 269 4.93 -6.46 9.35
CA PRO A 269 5.27 -5.14 8.80
C PRO A 269 5.26 -4.00 9.82
N PHE A 270 4.69 -4.21 11.00
CA PHE A 270 4.62 -3.23 12.09
C PHE A 270 5.72 -3.43 13.14
N THR A 271 6.61 -4.42 12.96
CA THR A 271 7.77 -4.65 13.81
C THR A 271 8.96 -3.85 13.27
N LEU A 272 9.48 -2.92 14.08
CA LEU A 272 10.64 -2.11 13.68
C LEU A 272 11.89 -2.98 13.55
N ILE A 273 12.66 -2.73 12.49
CA ILE A 273 13.96 -3.37 12.29
C ILE A 273 15.03 -2.75 13.21
N GLU A 274 16.08 -3.51 13.55
CA GLU A 274 17.13 -3.08 14.48
C GLU A 274 17.84 -1.76 14.11
N SER A 275 17.90 -1.43 12.82
CA SER A 275 18.53 -0.20 12.32
C SER A 275 17.68 1.05 12.52
N ILE A 276 16.41 0.90 12.90
CA ILE A 276 15.47 1.98 13.21
C ILE A 276 15.07 1.84 14.68
N THR A 277 15.75 2.59 15.54
CA THR A 277 15.52 2.57 16.98
C THR A 277 14.61 3.71 17.39
N ASP A 278 13.72 3.42 18.35
CA ASP A 278 12.94 4.44 19.05
C ASP A 278 13.81 5.10 20.12
N ASP A 279 14.40 6.25 19.80
CA ASP A 279 15.21 7.05 20.72
C ASP A 279 14.32 7.86 21.72
N GLY A 280 13.03 7.51 21.80
CA GLY A 280 12.10 8.08 22.79
C GLY A 280 11.53 9.47 22.46
N GLY A 281 11.70 9.95 21.23
CA GLY A 281 11.24 11.28 20.80
C GLY A 281 10.46 11.33 19.49
N VAL A 282 10.40 10.23 18.75
CA VAL A 282 9.72 10.13 17.45
C VAL A 282 8.49 9.25 17.59
N ASN A 283 7.39 9.65 16.93
CA ASN A 283 6.17 8.83 16.91
C ASN A 283 6.46 7.48 16.21
N THR A 284 6.02 6.38 16.78
CA THR A 284 6.16 5.03 16.21
C THR A 284 5.68 4.96 14.76
N GLN A 285 4.59 5.66 14.42
CA GLN A 285 4.08 5.72 13.04
C GLN A 285 5.09 6.37 12.07
N ASP A 286 5.82 7.39 12.51
CA ASP A 286 6.83 8.06 11.67
C ASP A 286 8.04 7.14 11.43
N LEU A 287 8.42 6.33 12.45
CA LEU A 287 9.47 5.32 12.31
C LEU A 287 9.04 4.21 11.34
N LEU A 288 7.80 3.74 11.43
CA LEU A 288 7.24 2.78 10.49
C LEU A 288 7.21 3.34 9.06
N ASN A 289 6.73 4.57 8.88
CA ASN A 289 6.74 5.24 7.59
C ASN A 289 8.15 5.38 7.01
N GLN A 290 9.15 5.66 7.85
CA GLN A 290 10.54 5.68 7.46
C GLN A 290 11.04 4.28 7.03
N MET A 291 10.68 3.23 7.77
CA MET A 291 11.04 1.85 7.46
C MET A 291 10.45 1.39 6.11
N TRP A 292 9.23 1.78 5.81
CA TRP A 292 8.53 1.38 4.59
C TRP A 292 8.93 2.16 3.34
N ARG A 293 9.72 3.24 3.47
CA ARG A 293 10.14 4.06 2.32
C ARG A 293 10.95 3.27 1.30
N ASN A 294 10.58 3.41 0.05
CA ASN A 294 11.32 2.88 -1.09
C ASN A 294 12.31 3.95 -1.61
N GLY A 295 13.57 3.86 -1.23
CA GLY A 295 14.61 4.82 -1.59
C GLY A 295 14.86 4.94 -3.10
N CYS A 296 14.43 3.96 -3.90
CA CYS A 296 14.55 4.02 -5.36
C CYS A 296 13.67 5.09 -6.00
N ILE A 297 12.53 5.42 -5.37
CA ILE A 297 11.48 6.29 -5.94
C ILE A 297 11.02 7.40 -4.99
N ASN A 298 11.06 7.18 -3.66
CA ASN A 298 10.55 8.16 -2.68
C ASN A 298 11.60 9.20 -2.27
N ASP A 299 12.88 8.93 -2.52
CA ASP A 299 13.98 9.80 -2.11
C ASP A 299 14.63 10.47 -3.32
N THR A 300 14.95 11.75 -3.16
CA THR A 300 15.72 12.51 -4.14
C THR A 300 17.14 12.74 -3.63
N TYR A 301 18.09 12.81 -4.55
CA TYR A 301 19.49 13.02 -4.24
C TYR A 301 20.18 13.83 -5.34
N GLU A 302 21.31 14.42 -5.05
CA GLU A 302 22.19 15.02 -6.06
C GLU A 302 22.90 13.88 -6.83
N PRO A 303 22.64 13.69 -8.14
CA PRO A 303 23.15 12.54 -8.88
C PRO A 303 24.67 12.56 -9.05
N GLY A 304 25.29 13.73 -8.89
CA GLY A 304 26.74 13.89 -9.03
C GLY A 304 27.23 13.49 -10.41
N SER A 305 28.41 12.87 -10.46
CA SER A 305 29.11 12.58 -11.72
C SER A 305 28.38 11.62 -12.66
N THR A 306 27.42 10.85 -12.21
CA THR A 306 26.58 10.03 -13.10
C THR A 306 25.73 10.88 -14.05
N PHE A 307 25.40 12.11 -13.63
CA PHE A 307 24.65 13.08 -14.44
C PHE A 307 25.45 13.63 -15.63
N LYS A 308 26.77 13.48 -15.60
CA LYS A 308 27.63 13.90 -16.74
C LYS A 308 27.28 13.21 -18.05
N ILE A 309 26.63 12.05 -18.00
CA ILE A 309 26.07 11.38 -19.18
C ILE A 309 25.06 12.30 -19.86
N ILE A 310 24.15 12.90 -19.10
CA ILE A 310 23.11 13.79 -19.63
C ILE A 310 23.72 15.08 -20.22
N THR A 311 24.67 15.68 -19.48
CA THR A 311 25.39 16.87 -19.96
C THR A 311 26.18 16.60 -21.24
N ALA A 312 26.86 15.45 -21.31
CA ALA A 312 27.61 15.04 -22.50
C ALA A 312 26.68 14.81 -23.68
N THR A 313 25.57 14.12 -23.49
CA THR A 313 24.53 13.91 -24.51
C THR A 313 24.01 15.25 -25.05
N SER A 314 23.63 16.16 -24.14
CA SER A 314 23.14 17.49 -24.54
C SER A 314 24.18 18.27 -25.38
N ALA A 315 25.46 18.20 -24.99
CA ALA A 315 26.55 18.90 -25.68
C ALA A 315 26.86 18.33 -27.07
N LEU A 316 26.84 17.01 -27.19
CA LEU A 316 27.07 16.33 -28.46
C LEU A 316 25.92 16.53 -29.43
N GLU A 317 24.69 16.37 -28.98
CA GLU A 317 23.49 16.57 -29.80
C GLU A 317 23.36 18.03 -30.30
N LYS A 318 23.72 19.00 -29.46
CA LYS A 318 23.76 20.42 -29.85
C LYS A 318 24.99 20.78 -30.68
N ASN A 319 25.91 19.85 -30.93
CA ASN A 319 27.16 20.06 -31.67
C ASN A 319 28.03 21.21 -31.11
N VAL A 320 27.99 21.46 -29.78
CA VAL A 320 28.81 22.48 -29.11
C VAL A 320 30.16 21.94 -28.66
N VAL A 321 30.31 20.62 -28.70
CA VAL A 321 31.59 19.91 -28.46
C VAL A 321 31.74 18.75 -29.42
N THR A 322 33.00 18.38 -29.68
CA THR A 322 33.39 17.14 -30.35
C THR A 322 34.18 16.28 -29.39
N LEU A 323 34.34 14.98 -29.67
CA LEU A 323 35.09 14.04 -28.83
C LEU A 323 36.56 14.44 -28.63
N ASN A 324 37.12 15.19 -29.58
CA ASN A 324 38.52 15.59 -29.63
C ASN A 324 38.77 17.04 -29.14
N ASP A 325 37.71 17.78 -28.80
CA ASP A 325 37.89 19.11 -28.22
C ASP A 325 38.73 19.05 -26.97
N THR A 326 39.68 19.97 -26.85
CA THR A 326 40.63 19.99 -25.74
C THR A 326 40.22 20.98 -24.66
N PHE A 327 40.44 20.57 -23.42
CA PHE A 327 40.13 21.33 -22.20
C PHE A 327 41.31 21.31 -21.27
N SER A 328 41.35 22.24 -20.30
CA SER A 328 42.37 22.33 -19.29
C SER A 328 41.81 22.17 -17.89
N CYS A 329 42.36 21.29 -17.09
CA CYS A 329 41.99 21.10 -15.70
C CYS A 329 43.15 21.37 -14.76
N PRO A 330 43.25 22.58 -14.18
CA PRO A 330 44.27 22.89 -13.15
C PRO A 330 43.86 22.42 -11.75
N GLY A 331 42.81 21.56 -11.62
CA GLY A 331 42.27 21.08 -10.35
C GLY A 331 41.08 21.91 -9.83
N PHE A 332 40.72 22.99 -10.49
CA PHE A 332 39.59 23.84 -10.13
C PHE A 332 39.17 24.76 -11.30
N ARG A 333 38.01 25.37 -11.17
CA ARG A 333 37.55 26.54 -11.96
C ARG A 333 37.12 27.66 -11.02
N ILE A 334 37.37 28.90 -11.41
CA ILE A 334 36.76 30.06 -10.79
C ILE A 334 35.55 30.45 -11.63
N VAL A 335 34.37 30.41 -11.03
CA VAL A 335 33.11 30.77 -11.67
C VAL A 335 32.51 31.90 -10.83
N ALA A 336 32.37 33.06 -11.42
CA ALA A 336 32.07 34.31 -10.71
C ALA A 336 33.12 34.54 -9.56
N ASP A 337 32.68 34.53 -8.32
CA ASP A 337 33.52 34.72 -7.12
C ASP A 337 33.89 33.42 -6.42
N ARG A 338 33.46 32.24 -6.96
CA ARG A 338 33.62 30.94 -6.30
C ARG A 338 34.63 30.05 -6.97
N LYS A 339 35.49 29.41 -6.15
CA LYS A 339 36.43 28.39 -6.57
C LYS A 339 35.80 27.01 -6.45
N ILE A 340 35.40 26.40 -7.58
CA ILE A 340 34.82 25.06 -7.63
C ILE A 340 35.94 24.06 -7.97
N ARG A 341 36.10 23.03 -7.14
CA ARG A 341 37.23 22.09 -7.22
C ARG A 341 36.89 20.86 -8.06
N CYS A 342 37.91 20.32 -8.73
CA CYS A 342 37.88 18.97 -9.23
C CYS A 342 38.12 17.96 -8.10
N HIS A 343 37.64 16.72 -8.25
CA HIS A 343 37.94 15.66 -7.29
C HIS A 343 39.48 15.38 -7.24
N LYS A 344 40.19 15.55 -8.37
CA LYS A 344 41.63 15.52 -8.43
C LYS A 344 42.16 16.95 -8.23
N THR A 345 42.58 17.27 -7.01
CA THR A 345 42.98 18.62 -6.62
C THR A 345 44.22 19.13 -7.32
N GLY A 346 45.13 18.23 -7.75
CA GLY A 346 46.32 18.55 -8.58
C GLY A 346 46.00 18.80 -10.05
N GLY A 347 44.74 18.60 -10.45
CA GLY A 347 44.32 18.73 -11.85
C GLY A 347 44.62 17.52 -12.73
N HIS A 348 43.93 17.46 -13.87
CA HIS A 348 44.19 16.44 -14.92
C HIS A 348 45.13 16.98 -16.03
N GLY A 349 45.42 18.29 -16.01
CA GLY A 349 46.17 18.94 -17.07
C GLY A 349 45.36 19.21 -18.33
N SER A 350 45.98 19.06 -19.50
CA SER A 350 45.27 19.14 -20.78
C SER A 350 44.68 17.78 -21.12
N GLU A 351 43.39 17.73 -21.42
CA GLU A 351 42.67 16.51 -21.74
C GLU A 351 41.64 16.75 -22.86
N THR A 352 41.37 15.73 -23.66
CA THR A 352 40.24 15.79 -24.62
C THR A 352 38.92 15.65 -23.90
N PHE A 353 37.80 15.97 -24.58
CA PHE A 353 36.45 15.76 -24.02
C PHE A 353 36.26 14.30 -23.60
N THR A 354 36.68 13.34 -24.43
CA THR A 354 36.64 11.90 -24.10
C THR A 354 37.43 11.60 -22.83
N GLN A 355 38.66 12.13 -22.70
CA GLN A 355 39.47 11.94 -21.49
C GLN A 355 38.84 12.60 -20.26
N GLY A 356 38.27 13.81 -20.42
CA GLY A 356 37.55 14.52 -19.36
C GLY A 356 36.31 13.76 -18.86
N PHE A 357 35.61 13.06 -19.76
CA PHE A 357 34.52 12.15 -19.41
C PHE A 357 35.02 10.92 -18.64
N MET A 358 36.06 10.23 -19.19
CA MET A 358 36.67 9.05 -18.55
C MET A 358 37.22 9.37 -17.16
N ASN A 359 37.87 10.53 -17.00
CA ASN A 359 38.42 11.02 -15.75
C ASN A 359 37.38 11.65 -14.82
N SER A 360 36.14 11.74 -15.24
CA SER A 360 35.05 12.42 -14.50
C SER A 360 35.43 13.86 -14.06
N CYS A 361 36.08 14.60 -14.95
CA CYS A 361 36.67 15.90 -14.67
C CYS A 361 35.61 17.00 -14.51
N ASN A 362 35.48 17.59 -13.31
CA ASN A 362 34.54 18.67 -13.08
C ASN A 362 34.80 19.93 -13.91
N PRO A 363 36.04 20.47 -14.00
CA PRO A 363 36.36 21.62 -14.85
C PRO A 363 35.95 21.44 -16.31
N VAL A 364 36.17 20.27 -16.90
CA VAL A 364 35.75 19.97 -18.29
C VAL A 364 34.23 20.10 -18.40
N PHE A 365 33.50 19.49 -17.46
CA PHE A 365 32.02 19.55 -17.51
C PHE A 365 31.43 20.92 -17.20
N MET A 366 32.10 21.74 -16.38
CA MET A 366 31.71 23.15 -16.20
C MET A 366 31.87 23.94 -17.54
N ASP A 367 32.99 23.72 -18.25
CA ASP A 367 33.22 24.36 -19.56
C ASP A 367 32.21 23.86 -20.61
N VAL A 368 31.91 22.56 -20.61
CA VAL A 368 30.95 21.94 -21.53
C VAL A 368 29.53 22.49 -21.24
N GLY A 369 29.12 22.51 -19.96
CA GLY A 369 27.82 23.08 -19.59
C GLY A 369 27.68 24.56 -19.93
N ALA A 370 28.78 25.34 -19.78
CA ALA A 370 28.78 26.74 -20.20
C ALA A 370 28.62 26.90 -21.73
N ARG A 371 29.13 25.96 -22.54
CA ARG A 371 28.90 25.96 -23.99
C ARG A 371 27.46 25.56 -24.37
N VAL A 372 26.87 24.62 -23.66
CA VAL A 372 25.46 24.23 -23.86
C VAL A 372 24.51 25.35 -23.45
N GLY A 373 24.86 26.03 -22.36
CA GLY A 373 23.99 27.04 -21.73
C GLY A 373 22.84 26.45 -20.96
N ILE A 374 22.22 27.27 -20.10
CA ILE A 374 21.14 26.80 -19.23
C ILE A 374 19.90 26.38 -20.03
N GLU A 375 19.51 27.15 -21.02
CA GLU A 375 18.37 26.86 -21.90
C GLU A 375 18.58 25.52 -22.62
N GLY A 376 19.80 25.28 -23.10
CA GLY A 376 20.15 24.04 -23.76
C GLY A 376 20.12 22.83 -22.84
N LEU A 377 20.61 22.95 -21.60
CA LEU A 377 20.52 21.86 -20.60
C LEU A 377 19.08 21.57 -20.22
N TYR A 378 18.27 22.60 -19.95
CA TYR A 378 16.87 22.44 -19.55
C TYR A 378 16.00 21.85 -20.65
N GLU A 379 16.26 22.17 -21.92
CA GLU A 379 15.63 21.50 -23.06
C GLU A 379 15.84 19.96 -23.01
N TYR A 380 17.07 19.51 -22.74
CA TYR A 380 17.37 18.08 -22.62
C TYR A 380 16.84 17.48 -21.32
N PHE A 381 16.78 18.23 -20.23
CA PHE A 381 16.15 17.75 -18.98
C PHE A 381 14.66 17.48 -19.19
N GLU A 382 13.96 18.35 -19.92
CA GLU A 382 12.57 18.16 -20.29
C GLU A 382 12.39 16.94 -21.21
N ARG A 383 13.19 16.85 -22.30
CA ARG A 383 13.16 15.72 -23.23
C ARG A 383 13.44 14.37 -22.58
N LEU A 384 14.26 14.35 -21.52
CA LEU A 384 14.63 13.15 -20.76
C LEU A 384 13.73 12.92 -19.55
N GLY A 385 12.64 13.71 -19.41
CA GLY A 385 11.62 13.52 -18.40
C GLY A 385 12.08 13.81 -16.96
N LEU A 386 13.09 14.69 -16.76
CA LEU A 386 13.62 14.98 -15.43
C LEU A 386 12.76 15.96 -14.63
N PHE A 387 11.79 16.64 -15.23
CA PHE A 387 10.86 17.55 -14.55
C PHE A 387 9.55 16.88 -14.14
N GLU A 388 9.34 15.64 -14.53
CA GLU A 388 8.12 14.88 -14.28
C GLU A 388 8.42 13.56 -13.55
N LYS A 389 7.38 12.96 -13.00
CA LYS A 389 7.46 11.59 -12.47
C LYS A 389 7.70 10.60 -13.61
N THR A 390 8.33 9.47 -13.30
CA THR A 390 8.60 8.43 -14.31
C THR A 390 7.33 7.72 -14.75
N GLY A 391 6.28 7.74 -13.92
CA GLY A 391 5.05 7.02 -14.15
C GLY A 391 5.13 5.54 -13.77
N VAL A 392 6.11 5.17 -12.93
CA VAL A 392 6.21 3.81 -12.40
C VAL A 392 4.94 3.43 -11.64
N ASP A 393 4.52 2.19 -11.76
CA ASP A 393 3.36 1.60 -11.12
C ASP A 393 3.60 1.29 -9.62
N LEU A 394 4.12 2.29 -8.90
CA LEU A 394 4.33 2.27 -7.45
C LEU A 394 3.86 3.59 -6.84
N PRO A 395 3.29 3.55 -5.63
CA PRO A 395 2.84 4.76 -4.95
C PRO A 395 4.00 5.58 -4.38
N GLY A 396 3.78 6.88 -4.24
CA GLY A 396 4.69 7.75 -3.49
C GLY A 396 5.94 8.20 -4.26
N GLU A 397 5.99 8.08 -5.58
CA GLU A 397 7.10 8.59 -6.38
C GLU A 397 7.31 10.08 -6.11
N ALA A 398 8.55 10.47 -5.74
CA ALA A 398 8.92 11.84 -5.49
C ALA A 398 9.09 12.63 -6.81
N THR A 399 8.89 13.93 -6.74
CA THR A 399 9.20 14.85 -7.83
C THR A 399 10.62 15.38 -7.68
N SER A 400 11.29 15.65 -8.79
CA SER A 400 12.60 16.31 -8.80
C SER A 400 12.54 17.69 -8.14
N ILE A 401 13.67 18.11 -7.55
CA ILE A 401 13.86 19.43 -6.99
C ILE A 401 14.84 20.17 -7.89
N MET A 402 14.33 21.08 -8.72
CA MET A 402 15.09 21.81 -9.71
C MET A 402 15.00 23.32 -9.47
N HIS A 403 16.06 24.05 -9.80
CA HIS A 403 15.97 25.50 -9.90
C HIS A 403 15.02 25.93 -11.02
N LYS A 404 14.30 27.02 -10.83
CA LYS A 404 13.64 27.68 -11.95
C LYS A 404 14.70 28.31 -12.84
N ILE A 405 14.50 28.24 -14.15
CA ILE A 405 15.49 28.66 -15.14
C ILE A 405 15.95 30.13 -14.92
N GLU A 406 15.05 31.02 -14.52
CA GLU A 406 15.31 32.42 -14.21
C GLU A 406 16.23 32.63 -12.99
N ASN A 407 16.36 31.62 -12.12
CA ASN A 407 17.17 31.66 -10.91
C ASN A 407 18.54 30.98 -11.08
N VAL A 408 18.87 30.48 -12.26
CA VAL A 408 20.14 29.79 -12.53
C VAL A 408 21.20 30.80 -12.95
N GLY A 409 22.13 31.12 -12.05
CA GLY A 409 23.31 31.90 -12.33
C GLY A 409 24.48 31.06 -12.87
N ALA A 410 25.63 31.69 -13.08
CA ALA A 410 26.81 31.02 -13.58
C ALA A 410 27.33 29.90 -12.68
N VAL A 411 27.18 30.05 -11.33
CA VAL A 411 27.61 29.06 -10.35
C VAL A 411 26.70 27.84 -10.40
N GLU A 412 25.39 28.06 -10.41
CA GLU A 412 24.39 26.99 -10.50
C GLU A 412 24.56 26.21 -11.82
N LEU A 413 24.72 26.89 -12.96
CA LEU A 413 24.97 26.25 -14.24
C LEU A 413 26.23 25.36 -14.18
N ALA A 414 27.30 25.84 -13.58
CA ALA A 414 28.53 25.07 -13.45
C ALA A 414 28.34 23.81 -12.59
N THR A 415 27.60 23.90 -11.46
CA THR A 415 27.35 22.75 -10.58
C THR A 415 26.33 21.77 -11.15
N ILE A 416 25.27 22.25 -11.79
CA ILE A 416 24.30 21.43 -12.54
C ILE A 416 24.99 20.58 -13.60
N SER A 417 25.98 21.14 -14.30
CA SER A 417 26.71 20.43 -15.36
C SER A 417 27.41 19.14 -14.95
N PHE A 418 27.69 18.96 -13.66
CA PHE A 418 28.24 17.73 -13.11
C PHE A 418 27.37 17.10 -12.02
N GLY A 419 26.07 17.46 -11.98
CA GLY A 419 25.06 16.77 -11.21
C GLY A 419 24.91 17.23 -9.75
N GLN A 420 25.16 18.50 -9.44
CA GLN A 420 24.96 19.10 -8.13
C GLN A 420 24.03 20.29 -8.17
N SER A 421 23.54 20.75 -7.01
CA SER A 421 22.58 21.85 -6.83
C SER A 421 21.17 21.58 -7.33
N PHE A 422 20.81 20.33 -7.55
CA PHE A 422 19.44 19.89 -7.81
C PHE A 422 19.30 18.41 -7.37
N GLN A 423 18.07 17.93 -7.25
CA GLN A 423 17.84 16.55 -6.82
C GLN A 423 16.83 15.86 -7.74
N ILE A 424 17.09 14.59 -8.01
CA ILE A 424 16.22 13.66 -8.77
C ILE A 424 16.16 12.30 -8.07
N THR A 425 15.17 11.49 -8.39
CA THR A 425 15.13 10.12 -7.88
C THR A 425 16.12 9.21 -8.62
N PRO A 426 16.58 8.10 -7.99
CA PRO A 426 17.38 7.10 -8.68
C PRO A 426 16.72 6.57 -9.96
N LEU A 427 15.40 6.36 -9.94
CA LEU A 427 14.66 5.87 -11.09
C LEU A 427 14.57 6.90 -12.22
N GLN A 428 14.41 8.20 -11.92
CA GLN A 428 14.46 9.27 -12.94
C GLN A 428 15.80 9.28 -13.66
N LEU A 429 16.91 9.18 -12.92
CA LEU A 429 18.24 9.12 -13.55
C LEU A 429 18.38 7.88 -14.43
N LEU A 430 17.96 6.71 -13.94
CA LEU A 430 18.05 5.46 -14.70
C LEU A 430 17.22 5.52 -15.99
N ARG A 431 15.99 6.05 -15.94
CA ARG A 431 15.12 6.28 -17.09
C ARG A 431 15.79 7.19 -18.13
N ALA A 432 16.36 8.31 -17.69
CA ALA A 432 17.03 9.27 -18.56
C ALA A 432 18.27 8.65 -19.23
N VAL A 433 19.08 7.89 -18.49
CA VAL A 433 20.26 7.19 -19.02
C VAL A 433 19.83 6.08 -19.99
N SER A 434 18.74 5.36 -19.70
CA SER A 434 18.18 4.34 -20.59
C SER A 434 17.82 4.93 -21.96
N ALA A 435 17.22 6.12 -22.01
CA ALA A 435 16.92 6.81 -23.25
C ALA A 435 18.18 7.11 -24.09
N VAL A 436 19.32 7.40 -23.44
CA VAL A 436 20.59 7.63 -24.15
C VAL A 436 21.10 6.38 -24.85
N ILE A 437 20.87 5.19 -24.31
CA ILE A 437 21.43 3.93 -24.81
C ILE A 437 20.47 3.08 -25.65
N ASN A 438 19.17 3.42 -25.66
CA ASN A 438 18.14 2.64 -26.37
C ASN A 438 17.68 3.28 -27.69
N GLY A 439 18.42 4.28 -28.20
CA GLY A 439 18.07 4.99 -29.43
C GLY A 439 17.22 6.23 -29.24
N GLY A 440 17.13 6.76 -28.01
CA GLY A 440 16.43 8.02 -27.71
C GLY A 440 14.97 7.85 -27.26
N ASN A 441 14.56 6.64 -26.91
CA ASN A 441 13.20 6.37 -26.47
C ASN A 441 13.07 6.51 -24.94
N LEU A 442 12.18 7.38 -24.47
CA LEU A 442 11.89 7.56 -23.06
C LEU A 442 10.83 6.53 -22.62
N VAL A 443 11.29 5.43 -22.02
CA VAL A 443 10.44 4.33 -21.57
C VAL A 443 9.73 4.67 -20.26
N THR A 444 8.58 4.03 -19.98
CA THR A 444 7.93 4.09 -18.68
C THR A 444 8.36 2.86 -17.85
N PRO A 445 9.09 3.06 -16.74
CA PRO A 445 9.44 1.95 -15.84
C PRO A 445 8.18 1.30 -15.26
N HIS A 446 8.17 -0.03 -15.20
CA HIS A 446 7.01 -0.76 -14.66
C HIS A 446 7.40 -2.12 -14.08
N LEU A 447 6.54 -2.61 -13.18
CA LEU A 447 6.65 -3.90 -12.52
C LEU A 447 5.50 -4.82 -12.93
N GLY A 448 4.27 -4.33 -13.02
CA GLY A 448 3.12 -5.12 -13.45
C GLY A 448 3.15 -5.38 -14.95
N MET A 449 2.96 -6.63 -15.35
CA MET A 449 2.91 -7.05 -16.75
C MET A 449 1.48 -7.32 -17.21
N TYR A 450 0.74 -8.14 -16.45
CA TYR A 450 -0.66 -8.49 -16.73
C TYR A 450 -1.32 -9.10 -15.49
N THR A 451 -2.66 -9.16 -15.49
CA THR A 451 -3.49 -9.85 -14.49
C THR A 451 -4.18 -11.08 -15.08
N THR A 452 -4.50 -12.08 -14.24
CA THR A 452 -5.16 -13.35 -14.66
C THR A 452 -6.22 -13.77 -13.66
#